data_7de885208e23678fec2762c46a1b8064
#
_entry.id   7de885208e23678fec2762c46a1b8064
#
_cell.length_a   1.000
_cell.length_b   1.000
_cell.length_c   1.000
_cell.angle_alpha   90.00
_cell.angle_beta   90.00
_cell.angle_gamma   90.00
#
_symmetry.space_group_name_H-M   'P 1'
#
loop_
_entity.id
_entity.type
_entity.pdbx_description
1 polymer ?
#
loop_
_entity_poly.entity_id
_entity_poly.type
_entity_poly.pdbx_seq_one_letter_code
_entity_poly.pdbx_strand_id
1 'polypeptide(L)'
;NSFMRKYSENRAGNDRPYLNHNTVQLSSVENSIQGPHVEGGLHSTRSRYIALFCQEPTDHLLETGFNNLERIWAHFPVSVQQKYLGAWNHFSYISTRKLNLFDRLLLNKRPFRFNKQPKKESKLTLKRSPFVVIHPNTQKLMIQPWAFANNTNSFAHQAAQKSFKHRGKLLPDPTAHCMQLSWELFTHEGEKIEWTDQEKQHFFEALYHDALLLQWQKGDVALIDNIKIAHWRMNGKQGQRKLMQIQANVFNADRHAAL
;
A
#
# COMPACT_ATOMS: atom_id res chain seq x y z
N ASN A 1 -10.93 -24.21 6.72
CA ASN A 1 -10.07 -23.50 7.71
C ASN A 1 -8.56 -23.80 7.62
N SER A 2 -8.12 -24.78 6.82
CA SER A 2 -6.69 -25.10 6.67
C SER A 2 -5.96 -24.14 5.71
N PHE A 3 -6.65 -23.49 4.79
CA PHE A 3 -6.05 -22.62 3.79
C PHE A 3 -5.69 -21.24 4.34
N MET A 4 -6.55 -20.64 5.16
CA MET A 4 -6.33 -19.33 5.75
C MET A 4 -6.02 -19.46 7.24
N ARG A 5 -4.75 -19.38 7.60
CA ARG A 5 -4.34 -19.25 9.01
C ARG A 5 -4.38 -17.79 9.39
N LYS A 6 -5.02 -17.50 10.51
CA LYS A 6 -5.14 -16.15 11.05
C LYS A 6 -3.78 -15.45 11.10
N TYR A 7 -3.69 -14.29 10.51
CA TYR A 7 -2.65 -13.33 10.81
C TYR A 7 -3.00 -12.66 12.14
N SER A 8 -2.12 -12.79 13.14
CA SER A 8 -2.45 -12.53 14.54
C SER A 8 -2.80 -11.09 14.91
N GLU A 9 -2.64 -10.13 13.99
CA GLU A 9 -2.92 -8.73 14.26
C GLU A 9 -3.47 -8.04 13.02
N ASN A 10 -4.78 -8.03 12.93
CA ASN A 10 -5.48 -7.12 12.04
C ASN A 10 -5.36 -5.71 12.64
N ARG A 11 -4.28 -5.00 12.32
CA ARG A 11 -4.06 -3.63 12.77
C ARG A 11 -4.85 -2.67 11.90
N ALA A 12 -6.17 -2.71 12.06
CA ALA A 12 -6.98 -1.62 11.57
C ALA A 12 -6.56 -0.34 12.28
N GLY A 13 -6.41 0.74 11.54
CA GLY A 13 -6.29 2.07 12.15
C GLY A 13 -7.47 2.33 13.10
N ASN A 14 -7.34 3.28 14.00
CA ASN A 14 -8.35 3.60 15.02
C ASN A 14 -9.75 3.94 14.46
N ASP A 15 -9.84 4.16 13.16
CA ASP A 15 -11.03 4.53 12.39
C ASP A 15 -11.77 3.33 11.75
N ARG A 16 -11.22 2.11 11.89
CA ARG A 16 -11.83 0.90 11.32
C ARG A 16 -12.44 0.03 12.42
N PRO A 17 -13.78 -0.05 12.51
CA PRO A 17 -14.42 -0.86 13.52
C PRO A 17 -14.18 -2.36 13.28
N TYR A 18 -13.84 -3.07 14.35
CA TYR A 18 -13.83 -4.53 14.34
C TYR A 18 -15.29 -5.04 14.41
N LEU A 19 -15.67 -5.87 13.46
CA LEU A 19 -16.96 -6.55 13.47
C LEU A 19 -16.91 -7.82 14.31
N ASN A 20 -15.74 -8.46 14.30
CA ASN A 20 -15.38 -9.58 15.17
C ASN A 20 -13.86 -9.66 15.28
N HIS A 21 -13.37 -10.67 16.00
CA HIS A 21 -11.94 -10.86 16.26
C HIS A 21 -11.03 -10.87 15.00
N ASN A 22 -11.57 -11.20 13.83
CA ASN A 22 -10.80 -11.41 12.58
C ASN A 22 -11.23 -10.50 11.44
N THR A 23 -12.30 -9.75 11.60
CA THR A 23 -12.93 -9.01 10.50
C THR A 23 -13.05 -7.54 10.88
N VAL A 24 -12.59 -6.68 9.99
CA VAL A 24 -12.75 -5.22 10.12
C VAL A 24 -13.65 -4.72 9.01
N GLN A 25 -14.44 -3.70 9.32
CA GLN A 25 -15.16 -2.95 8.31
C GLN A 25 -14.17 -1.98 7.64
N LEU A 26 -14.11 -2.00 6.33
CA LEU A 26 -13.40 -0.98 5.57
C LEU A 26 -14.31 0.24 5.49
N SER A 27 -14.05 1.24 6.33
CA SER A 27 -14.67 2.54 6.20
C SER A 27 -13.85 3.38 5.23
N SER A 28 -14.51 4.12 4.36
CA SER A 28 -13.88 5.19 3.63
C SER A 28 -14.57 6.50 3.99
N VAL A 29 -13.81 7.42 4.49
CA VAL A 29 -14.34 8.72 4.90
C VAL A 29 -14.63 9.59 3.68
N GLU A 30 -14.06 9.26 2.49
CA GLU A 30 -14.12 10.16 1.34
C GLU A 30 -14.19 9.48 -0.02
N ASN A 31 -14.64 10.25 -0.97
CA ASN A 31 -14.91 9.89 -2.35
C ASN A 31 -13.66 9.95 -3.26
N SER A 32 -12.48 10.03 -2.68
CA SER A 32 -11.21 10.16 -3.40
C SER A 32 -10.68 8.83 -3.89
N ILE A 33 -9.85 8.90 -4.94
CA ILE A 33 -9.06 7.75 -5.36
C ILE A 33 -8.01 7.43 -4.31
N GLN A 34 -7.80 6.17 -4.04
CA GLN A 34 -6.73 5.63 -3.19
C GLN A 34 -5.70 4.94 -4.06
N GLY A 35 -4.41 5.21 -3.88
CA GLY A 35 -3.36 4.67 -4.75
C GLY A 35 -3.12 3.17 -4.60
N PRO A 36 -2.57 2.48 -5.64
CA PRO A 36 -2.20 1.08 -5.59
C PRO A 36 -1.19 0.77 -4.48
N HIS A 37 -1.47 -0.28 -3.72
CA HIS A 37 -0.61 -0.72 -2.62
C HIS A 37 -0.81 -2.21 -2.33
N VAL A 38 0.18 -2.79 -1.65
CA VAL A 38 0.02 -4.07 -0.97
C VAL A 38 -0.37 -3.83 0.49
N GLU A 39 -1.33 -4.55 1.02
CA GLU A 39 -1.78 -4.38 2.41
C GLU A 39 -0.65 -4.66 3.38
N GLY A 40 -0.42 -3.72 4.31
CA GLY A 40 0.70 -3.80 5.24
C GLY A 40 2.08 -3.61 4.59
N GLY A 41 2.16 -3.09 3.37
CA GLY A 41 3.40 -2.87 2.61
C GLY A 41 4.42 -1.94 3.26
N LEU A 42 4.02 -1.22 4.32
CA LEU A 42 4.93 -0.45 5.18
C LEU A 42 5.91 -1.32 5.97
N HIS A 43 5.65 -2.62 6.08
CA HIS A 43 6.42 -3.56 6.89
C HIS A 43 6.85 -4.78 6.09
N SER A 44 7.99 -5.37 6.48
CA SER A 44 8.45 -6.64 5.89
C SER A 44 7.50 -7.79 6.22
N THR A 45 6.92 -7.80 7.42
CA THR A 45 5.98 -8.84 7.83
C THR A 45 4.55 -8.36 7.68
N ARG A 46 3.78 -9.07 6.87
CA ARG A 46 2.40 -8.72 6.51
C ARG A 46 1.57 -9.95 6.15
N SER A 47 0.30 -9.76 5.89
CA SER A 47 -0.58 -10.84 5.42
C SER A 47 -0.23 -11.25 3.99
N ARG A 48 -0.19 -12.55 3.75
CA ARG A 48 -0.06 -13.10 2.40
C ARG A 48 -1.36 -13.03 1.62
N TYR A 49 -2.46 -13.35 2.26
CA TYR A 49 -3.79 -13.36 1.64
C TYR A 49 -4.71 -12.36 2.30
N ILE A 50 -5.53 -11.76 1.47
CA ILE A 50 -6.62 -10.87 1.87
C ILE A 50 -7.89 -11.38 1.23
N ALA A 51 -8.94 -11.54 2.02
CA ALA A 51 -10.28 -11.75 1.50
C ALA A 51 -11.09 -10.46 1.75
N LEU A 52 -11.69 -9.95 0.69
CA LEU A 52 -12.66 -8.86 0.74
C LEU A 52 -14.05 -9.43 0.49
N PHE A 53 -15.02 -9.05 1.29
CA PHE A 53 -16.41 -9.47 1.16
C PHE A 53 -17.32 -8.25 1.10
N CYS A 54 -18.19 -8.19 0.11
CA CYS A 54 -19.17 -7.12 -0.03
C CYS A 54 -20.48 -7.51 0.67
N GLN A 55 -20.71 -6.91 1.82
CA GLN A 55 -21.98 -7.05 2.54
C GLN A 55 -23.06 -6.17 1.92
N GLU A 56 -22.72 -4.92 1.62
CA GLU A 56 -23.61 -3.95 0.97
C GLU A 56 -22.81 -3.19 -0.10
N PRO A 57 -23.27 -3.17 -1.36
CA PRO A 57 -22.64 -2.40 -2.43
C PRO A 57 -22.98 -0.92 -2.34
N THR A 58 -22.43 -0.13 -3.25
CA THR A 58 -22.85 1.25 -3.52
C THR A 58 -23.25 1.38 -4.99
N ASP A 59 -24.24 2.19 -5.29
CA ASP A 59 -24.67 2.50 -6.66
C ASP A 59 -23.83 3.61 -7.31
N HIS A 60 -22.83 4.13 -6.59
CA HIS A 60 -22.09 5.33 -6.97
C HIS A 60 -20.61 5.04 -7.27
N LEU A 61 -20.32 4.16 -8.22
CA LEU A 61 -18.94 3.80 -8.56
C LEU A 61 -18.18 3.26 -7.31
N LEU A 62 -17.00 3.74 -7.01
CA LEU A 62 -16.19 3.29 -5.86
C LEU A 62 -15.69 1.86 -6.00
N GLU A 63 -15.33 1.49 -7.22
CA GLU A 63 -14.77 0.18 -7.53
C GLU A 63 -13.48 -0.07 -6.73
N THR A 64 -13.18 -1.33 -6.52
CA THR A 64 -11.84 -1.74 -6.11
C THR A 64 -11.01 -2.09 -7.33
N GLY A 65 -9.87 -1.42 -7.46
CA GLY A 65 -8.90 -1.72 -8.50
C GLY A 65 -7.92 -2.81 -8.05
N PHE A 66 -7.54 -3.66 -8.99
CA PHE A 66 -6.54 -4.72 -8.81
C PHE A 66 -5.50 -4.65 -9.91
N ASN A 67 -4.23 -4.76 -9.54
CA ASN A 67 -3.11 -4.72 -10.47
C ASN A 67 -2.19 -5.91 -10.25
N ASN A 68 -1.83 -6.60 -11.34
CA ASN A 68 -0.89 -7.71 -11.29
C ASN A 68 0.54 -7.19 -11.26
N LEU A 69 1.22 -7.32 -10.12
CA LEU A 69 2.56 -6.79 -9.88
C LEU A 69 3.66 -7.49 -10.69
N GLU A 70 3.44 -8.75 -11.10
CA GLU A 70 4.32 -9.46 -12.04
C GLU A 70 4.27 -8.81 -13.43
N ARG A 71 3.06 -8.51 -13.93
CA ARG A 71 2.89 -7.85 -15.23
C ARG A 71 3.47 -6.44 -15.22
N ILE A 72 3.24 -5.70 -14.15
CA ILE A 72 3.82 -4.35 -14.00
C ILE A 72 5.35 -4.43 -14.03
N TRP A 73 5.95 -5.37 -13.30
CA TRP A 73 7.39 -5.58 -13.33
C TRP A 73 7.90 -5.88 -14.75
N ALA A 74 7.23 -6.77 -15.46
CA ALA A 74 7.60 -7.15 -16.82
C ALA A 74 7.46 -6.00 -17.84
N HIS A 75 6.62 -5.00 -17.57
CA HIS A 75 6.44 -3.82 -18.42
C HIS A 75 7.54 -2.78 -18.26
N PHE A 76 8.30 -2.82 -17.17
CA PHE A 76 9.40 -1.88 -17.01
C PHE A 76 10.54 -2.18 -18.00
N PRO A 77 11.15 -1.13 -18.58
CA PRO A 77 12.40 -1.29 -19.35
C PRO A 77 13.47 -1.99 -18.50
N VAL A 78 14.36 -2.75 -19.15
CA VAL A 78 15.41 -3.51 -18.46
C VAL A 78 16.27 -2.60 -17.56
N SER A 79 16.61 -1.39 -18.00
CA SER A 79 17.35 -0.41 -17.21
C SER A 79 16.63 -0.01 -15.91
N VAL A 80 15.30 0.11 -15.96
CA VAL A 80 14.47 0.40 -14.78
C VAL A 80 14.39 -0.80 -13.86
N GLN A 81 14.26 -2.01 -14.41
CA GLN A 81 14.30 -3.24 -13.63
C GLN A 81 15.64 -3.39 -12.89
N GLN A 82 16.76 -3.16 -13.59
CA GLN A 82 18.09 -3.20 -12.99
C GLN A 82 18.26 -2.16 -11.87
N LYS A 83 17.70 -0.96 -12.05
CA LYS A 83 17.73 0.11 -11.02
C LYS A 83 16.96 -0.28 -9.76
N TYR A 84 15.88 -1.05 -9.88
CA TYR A 84 15.02 -1.41 -8.75
C TYR A 84 15.32 -2.79 -8.16
N LEU A 85 16.05 -3.64 -8.87
CA LEU A 85 16.48 -4.92 -8.34
C LEU A 85 17.40 -4.66 -7.14
N GLY A 86 17.14 -5.32 -6.02
CA GLY A 86 17.84 -5.04 -4.76
C GLY A 86 17.44 -3.76 -4.03
N ALA A 87 16.44 -3.01 -4.55
CA ALA A 87 15.94 -1.81 -3.87
C ALA A 87 15.09 -2.14 -2.64
N TRP A 88 15.10 -1.22 -1.67
CA TRP A 88 14.37 -1.31 -0.43
C TRP A 88 13.44 -0.12 -0.23
N ASN A 89 12.22 -0.38 0.16
CA ASN A 89 11.28 0.63 0.62
C ASN A 89 11.77 1.26 1.92
N HIS A 90 11.74 2.58 1.95
CA HIS A 90 12.03 3.35 3.13
C HIS A 90 10.91 4.36 3.37
N PHE A 91 10.24 4.21 4.49
CA PHE A 91 9.16 5.09 4.90
C PHE A 91 9.60 5.95 6.07
N SER A 92 9.28 7.23 6.00
CA SER A 92 9.48 8.16 7.11
C SER A 92 8.22 8.96 7.38
N TYR A 93 7.96 9.21 8.65
CA TYR A 93 6.83 9.98 9.14
C TYR A 93 7.34 11.13 10.00
N ILE A 94 6.85 12.34 9.75
CA ILE A 94 7.15 13.51 10.56
C ILE A 94 6.02 13.70 11.56
N SER A 95 6.32 13.57 12.84
CA SER A 95 5.37 13.83 13.92
C SER A 95 5.64 15.18 14.54
N THR A 96 4.64 16.03 14.56
CA THR A 96 4.67 17.32 15.28
C THR A 96 4.50 17.15 16.79
N ARG A 97 4.08 15.97 17.24
CA ARG A 97 3.93 15.66 18.65
C ARG A 97 5.27 15.36 19.30
N LYS A 98 5.57 16.03 20.44
CA LYS A 98 6.68 15.63 21.30
C LYS A 98 6.45 14.22 21.84
N LEU A 99 7.37 13.32 21.51
CA LEU A 99 7.35 11.96 22.05
C LEU A 99 7.97 11.97 23.46
N ASN A 100 7.24 11.43 24.44
CA ASN A 100 7.73 11.23 25.79
C ASN A 100 8.65 10.00 25.88
N LEU A 101 9.24 9.74 27.06
CA LEU A 101 10.15 8.60 27.27
C LEU A 101 9.43 7.25 27.05
N PHE A 102 8.15 7.17 27.46
CA PHE A 102 7.34 5.97 27.31
C PHE A 102 6.99 5.69 25.84
N ASP A 103 6.64 6.72 25.06
CA ASP A 103 6.45 6.61 23.62
C ASP A 103 7.74 6.07 22.95
N ARG A 104 8.93 6.53 23.37
CA ARG A 104 10.22 6.07 22.85
C ARG A 104 10.49 4.60 23.15
N LEU A 105 10.21 4.17 24.38
CA LEU A 105 10.36 2.77 24.80
C LEU A 105 9.40 1.84 24.04
N LEU A 106 8.15 2.27 23.83
CA LEU A 106 7.16 1.52 23.06
C LEU A 106 7.52 1.47 21.57
N LEU A 107 8.03 2.55 21.01
CA LEU A 107 8.45 2.63 19.62
C LEU A 107 9.70 1.80 19.33
N ASN A 108 10.64 1.72 20.27
CA ASN A 108 11.82 0.86 20.14
C ASN A 108 11.49 -0.64 20.11
N LYS A 109 10.33 -1.06 20.63
CA LYS A 109 9.82 -2.45 20.53
C LYS A 109 9.06 -2.72 19.22
N ARG A 110 8.83 -1.68 18.41
CA ARG A 110 8.16 -1.76 17.10
C ARG A 110 9.21 -1.58 16.00
N PRO A 111 8.89 -1.84 14.73
CA PRO A 111 9.83 -1.67 13.61
C PRO A 111 10.11 -0.19 13.28
N PHE A 112 10.09 0.70 14.25
CA PHE A 112 10.39 2.12 14.10
C PHE A 112 11.78 2.42 14.61
N ARG A 113 12.53 3.24 13.85
CA ARG A 113 13.75 3.89 14.32
C ARG A 113 13.45 5.37 14.53
N PHE A 114 13.89 5.88 15.66
CA PHE A 114 13.68 7.27 16.05
C PHE A 114 14.91 8.12 15.77
N ASN A 115 14.76 9.15 14.95
CA ASN A 115 15.79 10.15 14.71
C ASN A 115 15.33 11.50 15.26
N LYS A 116 16.07 12.06 16.23
CA LYS A 116 15.77 13.38 16.82
C LYS A 116 16.17 14.46 15.83
N GLN A 117 15.22 15.32 15.45
CA GLN A 117 15.50 16.54 14.69
C GLN A 117 15.55 17.78 15.59
N PRO A 118 16.31 18.84 15.22
CA PRO A 118 16.54 20.00 16.10
C PRO A 118 15.32 20.86 16.39
N LYS A 119 14.29 20.82 15.56
CA LYS A 119 13.09 21.68 15.71
C LYS A 119 11.90 20.81 16.14
N LYS A 120 11.63 20.74 17.44
CA LYS A 120 10.36 20.21 18.05
C LYS A 120 9.60 19.08 17.31
N GLU A 121 10.06 18.65 16.15
CA GLU A 121 9.53 17.60 15.30
C GLU A 121 10.32 16.32 15.48
N SER A 122 9.63 15.20 15.37
CA SER A 122 10.24 13.88 15.48
C SER A 122 10.07 13.15 14.16
N LYS A 123 11.16 12.83 13.48
CA LYS A 123 11.12 11.95 12.30
C LYS A 123 11.16 10.50 12.76
N LEU A 124 10.10 9.76 12.48
CA LEU A 124 10.02 8.32 12.68
C LEU A 124 10.33 7.64 11.34
N THR A 125 11.24 6.68 11.36
CA THR A 125 11.56 5.86 10.20
C THR A 125 11.13 4.43 10.46
N LEU A 126 10.46 3.83 9.51
CA LEU A 126 10.16 2.41 9.55
C LEU A 126 11.41 1.59 9.20
N LYS A 127 11.48 0.35 9.72
CA LYS A 127 12.46 -0.61 9.23
C LYS A 127 12.22 -0.81 7.73
N ARG A 128 13.28 -0.77 6.93
CA ARG A 128 13.19 -0.97 5.48
C ARG A 128 12.61 -2.33 5.16
N SER A 129 11.90 -2.42 4.05
CA SER A 129 11.38 -3.67 3.49
C SER A 129 11.75 -3.77 2.02
N PRO A 130 11.95 -4.97 1.47
CA PRO A 130 12.28 -5.12 0.05
C PRO A 130 11.22 -4.48 -0.85
N PHE A 131 11.67 -3.75 -1.87
CA PHE A 131 10.78 -3.19 -2.90
C PHE A 131 10.44 -4.23 -3.97
N VAL A 132 11.38 -5.12 -4.31
CA VAL A 132 11.15 -6.24 -5.21
C VAL A 132 11.31 -7.54 -4.42
N VAL A 133 10.33 -8.41 -4.54
CA VAL A 133 10.34 -9.73 -3.89
C VAL A 133 10.16 -10.85 -4.91
N ILE A 134 10.70 -12.01 -4.60
CA ILE A 134 10.45 -13.26 -5.32
C ILE A 134 9.20 -13.90 -4.73
N HIS A 135 8.20 -14.14 -5.56
CA HIS A 135 6.97 -14.80 -5.11
C HIS A 135 7.24 -16.26 -4.74
N PRO A 136 6.89 -16.72 -3.52
CA PRO A 136 7.33 -18.03 -3.02
C PRO A 136 6.87 -19.23 -3.85
N ASN A 137 5.72 -19.14 -4.52
CA ASN A 137 5.18 -20.26 -5.29
C ASN A 137 5.54 -20.19 -6.77
N THR A 138 5.54 -18.99 -7.37
CA THR A 138 5.74 -18.82 -8.83
C THR A 138 7.19 -18.52 -9.19
N GLN A 139 8.02 -18.17 -8.21
CA GLN A 139 9.43 -17.74 -8.37
C GLN A 139 9.58 -16.53 -9.31
N LYS A 140 8.51 -15.74 -9.49
CA LYS A 140 8.50 -14.52 -10.31
C LYS A 140 8.75 -13.29 -9.44
N LEU A 141 9.31 -12.25 -10.07
CA LEU A 141 9.58 -10.97 -9.44
C LEU A 141 8.30 -10.13 -9.33
N MET A 142 8.09 -9.53 -8.15
CA MET A 142 6.94 -8.70 -7.81
C MET A 142 7.42 -7.42 -7.15
N ILE A 143 7.05 -6.26 -7.70
CA ILE A 143 7.24 -4.99 -6.98
C ILE A 143 6.27 -4.90 -5.81
N GLN A 144 6.63 -4.10 -4.80
CA GLN A 144 5.80 -3.91 -3.59
C GLN A 144 5.53 -2.40 -3.41
N PRO A 145 4.61 -1.82 -4.22
CA PRO A 145 4.37 -0.39 -4.26
C PRO A 145 3.58 0.10 -3.04
N TRP A 146 3.74 1.41 -2.75
CA TRP A 146 2.94 2.12 -1.77
C TRP A 146 2.61 3.54 -2.26
N ALA A 147 1.51 3.69 -2.97
CA ALA A 147 1.15 4.96 -3.62
C ALA A 147 0.40 5.97 -2.72
N PHE A 148 0.48 5.82 -1.39
CA PHE A 148 -0.16 6.74 -0.43
C PHE A 148 0.75 7.83 0.12
N ALA A 149 2.02 7.86 -0.25
CA ALA A 149 2.96 8.77 0.37
C ALA A 149 2.76 10.20 -0.14
N ASN A 150 2.96 11.19 0.73
CA ASN A 150 2.83 12.61 0.42
C ASN A 150 3.70 13.05 -0.76
N ASN A 151 4.95 12.58 -0.79
CA ASN A 151 5.93 12.97 -1.79
C ASN A 151 5.71 12.33 -3.17
N THR A 152 4.76 11.39 -3.27
CA THR A 152 4.45 10.69 -4.53
C THR A 152 2.98 10.76 -4.93
N ASN A 153 2.11 11.22 -4.03
CA ASN A 153 0.66 11.21 -4.24
C ASN A 153 0.22 12.02 -5.48
N SER A 154 0.85 13.15 -5.77
CA SER A 154 0.53 13.95 -6.95
C SER A 154 0.79 13.20 -8.25
N PHE A 155 1.89 12.45 -8.33
CA PHE A 155 2.23 11.61 -9.50
C PHE A 155 1.24 10.46 -9.64
N ALA A 156 0.93 9.78 -8.54
CA ALA A 156 -0.07 8.71 -8.52
C ALA A 156 -1.44 9.21 -8.98
N HIS A 157 -1.87 10.39 -8.51
CA HIS A 157 -3.13 11.00 -8.90
C HIS A 157 -3.15 11.41 -10.37
N GLN A 158 -2.08 12.04 -10.88
CA GLN A 158 -1.96 12.42 -12.30
C GLN A 158 -1.98 11.19 -13.22
N ALA A 159 -1.26 10.14 -12.84
CA ALA A 159 -1.26 8.88 -13.58
C ALA A 159 -2.65 8.23 -13.61
N ALA A 160 -3.35 8.21 -12.46
CA ALA A 160 -4.74 7.74 -12.40
C ALA A 160 -5.67 8.57 -13.30
N GLN A 161 -5.57 9.90 -13.22
CA GLN A 161 -6.37 10.81 -14.06
C GLN A 161 -6.15 10.56 -15.54
N LYS A 162 -4.91 10.29 -15.96
CA LYS A 162 -4.57 9.94 -17.35
C LYS A 162 -5.15 8.59 -17.75
N SER A 163 -4.98 7.57 -16.91
CA SER A 163 -5.44 6.20 -17.18
C SER A 163 -6.97 6.09 -17.23
N PHE A 164 -7.66 6.87 -16.40
CA PHE A 164 -9.11 6.84 -16.26
C PHE A 164 -9.78 8.14 -16.69
N LYS A 165 -9.23 8.83 -17.71
CA LYS A 165 -9.75 10.11 -18.22
C LYS A 165 -11.24 10.07 -18.58
N HIS A 166 -11.77 8.94 -19.00
CA HIS A 166 -13.17 8.72 -19.33
C HIS A 166 -14.12 8.80 -18.11
N ARG A 167 -13.56 8.73 -16.90
CA ARG A 167 -14.32 8.87 -15.63
C ARG A 167 -14.51 10.33 -15.19
N GLY A 168 -14.02 11.28 -15.98
CA GLY A 168 -14.02 12.69 -15.63
C GLY A 168 -12.94 13.04 -14.60
N LYS A 169 -13.18 14.07 -13.79
CA LYS A 169 -12.21 14.54 -12.80
C LYS A 169 -12.17 13.62 -11.58
N LEU A 170 -11.01 13.03 -11.32
CA LEU A 170 -10.77 12.24 -10.12
C LEU A 170 -10.39 13.16 -8.95
N LEU A 171 -10.88 12.84 -7.76
CA LEU A 171 -10.50 13.55 -6.54
C LEU A 171 -9.20 12.94 -5.97
N PRO A 172 -8.19 13.75 -5.61
CA PRO A 172 -6.97 13.26 -5.00
C PRO A 172 -7.24 12.68 -3.61
N ASP A 173 -6.38 11.77 -3.17
CA ASP A 173 -6.48 11.20 -1.82
C ASP A 173 -6.09 12.26 -0.76
N PRO A 174 -7.04 12.74 0.06
CA PRO A 174 -6.74 13.73 1.08
C PRO A 174 -5.95 13.15 2.25
N THR A 175 -6.01 11.83 2.47
CA THR A 175 -5.28 11.17 3.57
C THR A 175 -3.78 11.27 3.39
N ALA A 176 -3.30 11.38 2.15
CA ALA A 176 -1.89 11.62 1.87
C ALA A 176 -1.36 12.89 2.53
N HIS A 177 -2.19 13.92 2.69
CA HIS A 177 -1.81 15.16 3.36
C HIS A 177 -1.82 15.04 4.89
N CYS A 178 -2.68 14.19 5.44
CA CYS A 178 -2.82 14.02 6.88
C CYS A 178 -1.73 13.14 7.47
N MET A 179 -1.23 12.16 6.73
CA MET A 179 -0.29 11.17 7.26
C MET A 179 1.16 11.63 7.29
N GLN A 180 1.53 12.70 6.60
CA GLN A 180 2.93 13.19 6.48
C GLN A 180 3.95 12.07 6.25
N LEU A 181 3.51 11.01 5.56
CA LEU A 181 4.32 9.85 5.25
C LEU A 181 5.06 10.09 3.95
N SER A 182 6.38 9.92 3.97
CA SER A 182 7.23 9.92 2.77
C SER A 182 7.66 8.51 2.43
N TRP A 183 7.69 8.20 1.15
CA TRP A 183 8.20 6.95 0.60
C TRP A 183 9.38 7.22 -0.32
N GLU A 184 10.47 6.55 -0.05
CA GLU A 184 11.71 6.63 -0.82
C GLU A 184 12.26 5.23 -1.04
N LEU A 185 13.09 5.07 -2.08
CA LEU A 185 13.82 3.83 -2.32
C LEU A 185 15.29 4.01 -1.97
N PHE A 186 15.88 2.93 -1.47
CA PHE A 186 17.29 2.87 -1.11
C PHE A 186 17.91 1.58 -1.64
N THR A 187 19.20 1.59 -1.92
CA THR A 187 19.95 0.36 -2.16
C THR A 187 20.03 -0.47 -0.87
N HIS A 188 20.50 -1.70 -0.99
CA HIS A 188 20.73 -2.56 0.19
C HIS A 188 21.73 -1.92 1.15
N GLU A 189 22.80 -1.31 0.63
CA GLU A 189 23.86 -0.62 1.38
C GLU A 189 23.35 0.64 2.07
N GLY A 190 22.25 1.19 1.61
CA GLY A 190 21.60 2.32 2.25
C GLY A 190 21.78 3.64 1.54
N GLU A 191 22.19 3.63 0.31
CA GLU A 191 22.22 4.79 -0.54
C GLU A 191 20.82 5.07 -1.10
N LYS A 192 20.45 6.35 -1.15
CA LYS A 192 19.14 6.74 -1.72
C LYS A 192 19.14 6.55 -3.23
N ILE A 193 18.12 5.87 -3.74
CA ILE A 193 17.86 5.78 -5.17
C ILE A 193 17.07 7.01 -5.58
N GLU A 194 17.70 7.88 -6.35
CA GLU A 194 17.04 9.10 -6.81
C GLU A 194 16.04 8.77 -7.93
N TRP A 195 14.86 9.35 -7.81
CA TRP A 195 13.79 9.31 -8.79
C TRP A 195 13.62 10.69 -9.41
N THR A 196 13.81 10.80 -10.69
CA THR A 196 13.37 11.99 -11.42
C THR A 196 11.84 12.04 -11.48
N ASP A 197 11.29 13.21 -11.71
CA ASP A 197 9.83 13.36 -11.82
C ASP A 197 9.27 12.58 -13.02
N GLN A 198 10.04 12.48 -14.10
CA GLN A 198 9.69 11.65 -15.26
C GLN A 198 9.64 10.16 -14.89
N GLU A 199 10.62 9.65 -14.13
CA GLU A 199 10.62 8.25 -13.67
C GLU A 199 9.43 7.97 -12.74
N LYS A 200 9.11 8.89 -11.82
CA LYS A 200 7.92 8.78 -10.97
C LYS A 200 6.65 8.71 -11.82
N GLN A 201 6.52 9.63 -12.78
CA GLN A 201 5.36 9.65 -13.67
C GLN A 201 5.20 8.32 -14.41
N HIS A 202 6.26 7.81 -15.05
CA HIS A 202 6.23 6.52 -15.74
C HIS A 202 5.92 5.35 -14.81
N PHE A 203 6.50 5.36 -13.60
CA PHE A 203 6.24 4.32 -12.61
C PHE A 203 4.76 4.27 -12.22
N PHE A 204 4.16 5.42 -11.90
CA PHE A 204 2.76 5.46 -11.50
C PHE A 204 1.81 5.20 -12.67
N GLU A 205 2.15 5.59 -13.89
CA GLU A 205 1.40 5.20 -15.09
C GLU A 205 1.40 3.68 -15.28
N ALA A 206 2.55 3.03 -15.10
CA ALA A 206 2.65 1.57 -15.16
C ALA A 206 1.82 0.88 -14.08
N LEU A 207 1.71 1.48 -12.86
CA LEU A 207 0.86 0.93 -11.79
C LEU A 207 -0.62 0.89 -12.15
N TYR A 208 -1.11 1.79 -13.02
CA TYR A 208 -2.52 1.81 -13.44
C TYR A 208 -2.77 1.11 -14.78
N HIS A 209 -1.69 0.69 -15.46
CA HIS A 209 -1.81 -0.08 -16.68
C HIS A 209 -2.42 -1.45 -16.40
N ASP A 210 -3.32 -1.91 -17.24
CA ASP A 210 -4.03 -3.21 -17.08
C ASP A 210 -4.75 -3.39 -15.72
N ALA A 211 -5.19 -2.30 -15.09
CA ALA A 211 -5.95 -2.37 -13.87
C ALA A 211 -7.34 -3.00 -14.11
N LEU A 212 -7.66 -4.02 -13.33
CA LEU A 212 -9.01 -4.55 -13.25
C LEU A 212 -9.82 -3.72 -12.25
N LEU A 213 -10.96 -3.18 -12.66
CA LEU A 213 -11.90 -2.50 -11.77
C LEU A 213 -13.07 -3.42 -11.44
N LEU A 214 -13.25 -3.73 -10.17
CA LEU A 214 -14.36 -4.52 -9.66
C LEU A 214 -15.44 -3.62 -9.09
N GLN A 215 -16.58 -3.57 -9.78
CA GLN A 215 -17.82 -3.02 -9.21
C GLN A 215 -18.47 -4.09 -8.35
N TRP A 216 -18.53 -3.84 -7.05
CA TRP A 216 -19.02 -4.80 -6.08
C TRP A 216 -20.52 -5.03 -6.18
N GLN A 217 -20.91 -6.30 -6.08
CA GLN A 217 -22.28 -6.73 -5.84
C GLN A 217 -22.39 -7.34 -4.43
N LYS A 218 -23.60 -7.34 -3.87
CA LYS A 218 -23.85 -7.98 -2.57
C LYS A 218 -23.51 -9.46 -2.62
N GLY A 219 -22.69 -9.92 -1.69
CA GLY A 219 -22.26 -11.29 -1.60
C GLY A 219 -20.94 -11.59 -2.33
N ASP A 220 -20.40 -10.65 -3.12
CA ASP A 220 -19.12 -10.85 -3.80
C ASP A 220 -17.98 -11.08 -2.79
N VAL A 221 -17.08 -11.97 -3.17
CA VAL A 221 -15.84 -12.27 -2.45
C VAL A 221 -14.66 -12.13 -3.40
N ALA A 222 -13.67 -11.32 -3.05
CA ALA A 222 -12.39 -11.31 -3.72
C ALA A 222 -11.30 -11.87 -2.81
N LEU A 223 -10.65 -12.94 -3.23
CA LEU A 223 -9.47 -13.49 -2.57
C LEU A 223 -8.21 -13.02 -3.29
N ILE A 224 -7.36 -12.32 -2.56
CA ILE A 224 -6.20 -11.62 -3.09
C ILE A 224 -4.92 -12.27 -2.55
N ASP A 225 -4.01 -12.70 -3.42
CA ASP A 225 -2.62 -12.92 -3.05
C ASP A 225 -1.93 -11.55 -2.97
N ASN A 226 -1.72 -11.08 -1.76
CA ASN A 226 -1.23 -9.74 -1.45
C ASN A 226 0.26 -9.52 -1.78
N ILE A 227 0.95 -10.56 -2.24
CA ILE A 227 2.31 -10.45 -2.79
C ILE A 227 2.24 -10.12 -4.28
N LYS A 228 1.25 -10.71 -4.97
CA LYS A 228 1.10 -10.66 -6.43
C LYS A 228 0.19 -9.54 -6.91
N ILE A 229 -0.78 -9.15 -6.08
CA ILE A 229 -1.85 -8.21 -6.46
C ILE A 229 -1.79 -7.00 -5.55
N ALA A 230 -1.54 -5.83 -6.12
CA ALA A 230 -1.86 -4.57 -5.46
C ALA A 230 -3.35 -4.27 -5.60
N HIS A 231 -3.92 -3.66 -4.58
CA HIS A 231 -5.31 -3.21 -4.60
C HIS A 231 -5.42 -1.72 -4.26
N TRP A 232 -6.53 -1.13 -4.64
CA TRP A 232 -6.79 0.30 -4.45
C TRP A 232 -8.28 0.60 -4.62
N ARG A 233 -8.68 1.84 -4.39
CA ARG A 233 -10.07 2.26 -4.52
C ARG A 233 -10.19 3.39 -5.52
N MET A 234 -11.14 3.25 -6.46
CA MET A 234 -11.55 4.33 -7.34
C MET A 234 -12.33 5.41 -6.56
N ASN A 235 -12.37 6.63 -7.07
CA ASN A 235 -13.24 7.65 -6.51
C ASN A 235 -14.72 7.30 -6.73
N GLY A 236 -15.56 7.78 -5.83
CA GLY A 236 -17.01 7.55 -5.86
C GLY A 236 -17.66 8.02 -4.59
N LYS A 237 -18.88 7.62 -4.33
CA LYS A 237 -19.57 7.92 -3.07
C LYS A 237 -19.73 6.67 -2.24
N GLN A 238 -19.38 6.75 -0.97
CA GLN A 238 -19.48 5.61 -0.04
C GLN A 238 -20.91 5.07 0.05
N GLY A 239 -21.89 5.94 0.17
CA GLY A 239 -23.27 5.52 0.38
C GLY A 239 -23.39 4.56 1.56
N GLN A 240 -24.11 3.45 1.35
CA GLN A 240 -24.27 2.38 2.34
C GLN A 240 -23.24 1.25 2.19
N ARG A 241 -22.23 1.41 1.36
CA ARG A 241 -21.22 0.39 1.07
C ARG A 241 -20.57 -0.14 2.36
N LYS A 242 -20.60 -1.46 2.50
CA LYS A 242 -19.94 -2.19 3.57
C LYS A 242 -19.07 -3.28 2.96
N LEU A 243 -17.77 -3.06 2.95
CA LEU A 243 -16.77 -4.08 2.65
C LEU A 243 -16.13 -4.56 3.94
N MET A 244 -16.03 -5.86 4.08
CA MET A 244 -15.32 -6.51 5.18
C MET A 244 -14.01 -7.07 4.67
N GLN A 245 -12.99 -7.07 5.53
CA GLN A 245 -11.67 -7.60 5.21
C GLN A 245 -11.26 -8.65 6.23
N ILE A 246 -10.72 -9.75 5.73
CA ILE A 246 -10.02 -10.76 6.52
C ILE A 246 -8.60 -10.86 5.99
N GLN A 247 -7.63 -10.88 6.90
CA GLN A 247 -6.23 -11.06 6.58
C GLN A 247 -5.74 -12.41 7.09
N ALA A 248 -4.95 -13.11 6.29
CA ALA A 248 -4.50 -14.46 6.62
C ALA A 248 -3.09 -14.75 6.14
N ASN A 249 -2.47 -15.71 6.80
CA ASN A 249 -1.13 -16.23 6.58
C ASN A 249 -0.04 -15.13 6.62
N VAL A 250 1.00 -15.41 7.37
CA VAL A 250 2.14 -14.49 7.48
C VAL A 250 3.06 -14.64 6.28
N PHE A 251 3.45 -13.50 5.70
CA PHE A 251 4.51 -13.38 4.72
C PHE A 251 5.61 -12.47 5.28
N ASN A 252 6.86 -12.90 5.14
CA ASN A 252 8.03 -12.09 5.50
C ASN A 252 8.81 -11.75 4.23
N ALA A 253 8.70 -10.50 3.79
CA ALA A 253 9.33 -10.01 2.56
C ALA A 253 10.87 -10.08 2.60
N ASP A 254 11.50 -9.92 3.78
CA ASP A 254 12.97 -9.98 3.91
C ASP A 254 13.54 -11.34 3.49
N ARG A 255 12.76 -12.42 3.67
CA ARG A 255 13.15 -13.78 3.25
C ARG A 255 13.00 -14.03 1.75
N HIS A 256 12.38 -13.12 1.06
CA HIS A 256 12.04 -13.21 -0.36
C HIS A 256 12.55 -11.99 -1.14
N ALA A 257 13.48 -11.23 -0.56
CA ALA A 257 14.08 -10.10 -1.26
C ALA A 257 14.75 -10.56 -2.57
N ALA A 258 14.47 -9.86 -3.65
CA ALA A 258 15.18 -10.01 -4.91
C ALA A 258 16.44 -9.13 -4.83
N LEU A 259 17.59 -9.74 -4.68
CA LEU A 259 18.91 -9.09 -4.59
C LEU A 259 19.59 -9.07 -5.95
#